data_541d601f15586305d9ce8907446cb52b
#
_entry.id   541d601f15586305d9ce8907446cb52b
#
_cell.length_a   1.000
_cell.length_b   1.000
_cell.length_c   1.000
_cell.angle_alpha   90.00
_cell.angle_beta   90.00
_cell.angle_gamma   90.00
#
_symmetry.space_group_name_H-M   'P 1'
#
loop_
_entity.id
_entity.type
_entity.pdbx_description
1 polymer ?
#
loop_
_entity_poly.entity_id
_entity_poly.type
_entity_poly.pdbx_seq_one_letter_code
_entity_poly.pdbx_strand_id
1 'polypeptide(L)'
;MFGAPAGQLLGFLVSERGIECNPVKIKAIERMAIPTKLRDIQKFTGCLASLNRFISRLGEKALPLYRLMKKSTHFEWNDQADQAFHELKKMLATPPVLVAPTEKEPMLLYIAATSRVVSTVIVVQRPEEGRAQPVQRPVYYLSEVLSASKQNYPHYQKMCYGVYFTAKKLKPYFQEHPITVVCTAPLAEIIGSRDASGRVAKWAIALAPYTIFYQPRTAIKSQALADFLVHWAETQYLPPAPDSTHWRMHFDGSKMRTGLGAGIVLTSPKGDKLKYTLQIHFAASNNVAEYEALVHGLRLAKELGIRQILCYGDSDLVV
;
A
#
# COMPACT_ATOMS: atom_id res chain seq x y z
N MET A 1 7.16 15.71 39.51
CA MET A 1 8.40 14.91 39.38
C MET A 1 9.00 15.25 38.02
N PHE A 2 10.14 15.96 37.99
CA PHE A 2 10.86 16.30 36.78
C PHE A 2 12.04 15.32 36.61
N GLY A 3 12.34 14.90 35.36
CA GLY A 3 13.51 14.05 35.09
C GLY A 3 13.31 12.55 35.35
N ALA A 4 12.09 12.02 35.21
CA ALA A 4 11.87 10.59 35.32
C ALA A 4 12.35 9.86 34.03
N PRO A 5 13.01 8.68 34.11
CA PRO A 5 13.51 7.93 32.97
C PRO A 5 12.39 7.35 32.08
N ALA A 6 11.18 7.23 32.60
CA ALA A 6 9.98 6.83 31.90
C ALA A 6 8.74 7.43 32.54
N GLY A 7 7.71 7.69 31.74
CA GLY A 7 6.46 8.25 32.21
C GLY A 7 5.28 7.89 31.33
N GLN A 8 4.07 7.92 31.91
CA GLN A 8 2.85 7.74 31.16
C GLN A 8 2.37 9.09 30.62
N LEU A 9 2.24 9.18 29.28
CA LEU A 9 1.76 10.38 28.60
C LEU A 9 0.67 9.97 27.60
N LEU A 10 -0.51 10.61 27.69
CA LEU A 10 -1.65 10.36 26.78
C LEU A 10 -2.01 8.87 26.60
N GLY A 11 -1.81 8.08 27.64
CA GLY A 11 -2.11 6.64 27.62
C GLY A 11 -1.05 5.76 26.97
N PHE A 12 0.14 6.29 26.71
CA PHE A 12 1.34 5.57 26.25
C PHE A 12 2.44 5.64 27.30
N LEU A 13 3.34 4.66 27.28
CA LEU A 13 4.58 4.73 28.06
C LEU A 13 5.66 5.39 27.18
N VAL A 14 6.23 6.48 27.67
CA VAL A 14 7.31 7.21 26.98
C VAL A 14 8.59 7.06 27.80
N SER A 15 9.66 6.62 27.17
CA SER A 15 10.98 6.41 27.76
C SER A 15 12.07 6.80 26.77
N GLU A 16 13.35 6.70 27.16
CA GLU A 16 14.50 6.82 26.25
C GLU A 16 14.42 5.85 25.06
N ARG A 17 13.84 4.66 25.26
CA ARG A 17 13.66 3.67 24.20
C ARG A 17 12.67 4.11 23.12
N GLY A 18 11.77 5.03 23.44
CA GLY A 18 10.74 5.54 22.56
C GLY A 18 9.35 5.51 23.18
N ILE A 19 8.33 5.32 22.33
CA ILE A 19 6.92 5.28 22.70
C ILE A 19 6.44 3.82 22.65
N GLU A 20 5.92 3.35 23.78
CA GLU A 20 5.47 1.98 23.96
C GLU A 20 3.96 1.93 24.30
N CYS A 21 3.32 0.80 23.99
CA CYS A 21 1.95 0.54 24.44
C CYS A 21 1.90 0.51 25.99
N ASN A 22 0.82 1.07 26.55
CA ASN A 22 0.59 0.95 27.97
C ASN A 22 0.37 -0.52 28.37
N PRO A 23 1.21 -1.11 29.26
CA PRO A 23 1.10 -2.51 29.67
C PRO A 23 -0.28 -2.88 30.27
N VAL A 24 -0.94 -1.92 30.92
CA VAL A 24 -2.30 -2.15 31.48
C VAL A 24 -3.31 -2.38 30.36
N LYS A 25 -3.21 -1.64 29.25
CA LYS A 25 -4.09 -1.85 28.08
C LYS A 25 -3.82 -3.19 27.40
N ILE A 26 -2.54 -3.58 27.27
CA ILE A 26 -2.15 -4.86 26.71
C ILE A 26 -2.74 -6.01 27.54
N LYS A 27 -2.50 -6.01 28.86
CA LYS A 27 -3.05 -7.01 29.78
C LYS A 27 -4.58 -7.08 29.75
N ALA A 28 -5.25 -5.94 29.59
CA ALA A 28 -6.70 -5.89 29.44
C ALA A 28 -7.17 -6.62 28.17
N ILE A 29 -6.48 -6.42 27.05
CA ILE A 29 -6.79 -7.09 25.78
C ILE A 29 -6.47 -8.58 25.85
N GLU A 30 -5.35 -8.98 26.44
CA GLU A 30 -4.96 -10.38 26.63
C GLU A 30 -6.00 -11.18 27.42
N ARG A 31 -6.60 -10.54 28.44
CA ARG A 31 -7.64 -11.16 29.29
C ARG A 31 -9.04 -11.20 28.66
N MET A 32 -9.26 -10.53 27.51
CA MET A 32 -10.57 -10.57 26.86
C MET A 32 -10.89 -11.99 26.39
N ALA A 33 -12.07 -12.48 26.77
CA ALA A 33 -12.63 -13.74 26.28
C ALA A 33 -13.07 -13.60 24.81
N ILE A 34 -13.30 -14.71 24.14
CA ILE A 34 -13.86 -14.75 22.79
C ILE A 34 -15.21 -14.02 22.81
N PRO A 35 -15.44 -13.08 21.88
CA PRO A 35 -16.69 -12.34 21.78
C PRO A 35 -17.90 -13.24 21.53
N THR A 36 -18.94 -13.12 22.35
CA THR A 36 -20.20 -13.85 22.21
C THR A 36 -21.33 -12.99 21.67
N LYS A 37 -21.14 -11.68 21.63
CA LYS A 37 -22.12 -10.70 21.16
C LYS A 37 -21.44 -9.48 20.54
N LEU A 38 -22.20 -8.73 19.74
CA LEU A 38 -21.73 -7.53 19.04
C LEU A 38 -21.01 -6.52 19.96
N ARG A 39 -21.51 -6.32 21.17
CA ARG A 39 -20.90 -5.40 22.14
C ARG A 39 -19.46 -5.79 22.53
N ASP A 40 -19.18 -7.08 22.57
CA ASP A 40 -17.84 -7.56 22.93
C ASP A 40 -16.84 -7.28 21.81
N ILE A 41 -17.26 -7.46 20.53
CA ILE A 41 -16.43 -7.06 19.36
C ILE A 41 -16.21 -5.54 19.35
N GLN A 42 -17.25 -4.76 19.59
CA GLN A 42 -17.12 -3.29 19.64
C GLN A 42 -16.12 -2.86 20.72
N LYS A 43 -16.15 -3.52 21.89
CA LYS A 43 -15.18 -3.28 22.96
C LYS A 43 -13.77 -3.64 22.54
N PHE A 44 -13.57 -4.81 21.94
CA PHE A 44 -12.26 -5.27 21.46
C PHE A 44 -11.72 -4.34 20.37
N THR A 45 -12.50 -4.05 19.33
CA THR A 45 -12.09 -3.15 18.23
C THR A 45 -11.87 -1.72 18.68
N GLY A 46 -12.59 -1.25 19.69
CA GLY A 46 -12.34 0.04 20.35
C GLY A 46 -10.98 0.09 21.05
N CYS A 47 -10.60 -1.00 21.73
CA CYS A 47 -9.25 -1.12 22.29
C CYS A 47 -8.16 -1.11 21.20
N LEU A 48 -8.38 -1.87 20.10
CA LEU A 48 -7.46 -1.86 18.95
C LEU A 48 -7.31 -0.46 18.35
N ALA A 49 -8.41 0.28 18.22
CA ALA A 49 -8.39 1.65 17.69
C ALA A 49 -7.52 2.58 18.54
N SER A 50 -7.50 2.39 19.87
CA SER A 50 -6.65 3.17 20.78
C SER A 50 -5.15 2.83 20.66
N LEU A 51 -4.81 1.67 20.06
CA LEU A 51 -3.46 1.15 19.87
C LEU A 51 -3.07 1.06 18.38
N ASN A 52 -3.87 1.64 17.49
CA ASN A 52 -3.74 1.51 16.05
C ASN A 52 -2.34 1.85 15.52
N ARG A 53 -1.67 2.85 16.13
CA ARG A 53 -0.33 3.31 15.74
C ARG A 53 0.78 2.26 15.93
N PHE A 54 0.52 1.20 16.73
CA PHE A 54 1.46 0.11 17.00
C PHE A 54 1.16 -1.15 16.18
N ILE A 55 0.04 -1.19 15.48
CA ILE A 55 -0.40 -2.39 14.78
C ILE A 55 -0.22 -2.21 13.28
N SER A 56 0.76 -2.93 12.75
CA SER A 56 0.97 -3.02 11.31
C SER A 56 -0.25 -3.64 10.63
N ARG A 57 -0.78 -2.96 9.58
CA ARG A 57 -1.89 -3.45 8.73
C ARG A 57 -3.17 -3.78 9.51
N LEU A 58 -3.47 -3.01 10.55
CA LEU A 58 -4.64 -3.25 11.41
C LEU A 58 -5.95 -3.41 10.62
N GLY A 59 -6.21 -2.56 9.63
CA GLY A 59 -7.44 -2.60 8.85
C GLY A 59 -7.65 -3.93 8.12
N GLU A 60 -6.57 -4.56 7.69
CA GLU A 60 -6.60 -5.85 7.01
C GLU A 60 -6.80 -7.00 8.02
N LYS A 61 -6.00 -7.03 9.08
CA LYS A 61 -6.05 -8.06 10.12
C LYS A 61 -7.36 -8.05 10.89
N ALA A 62 -7.94 -6.87 11.14
CA ALA A 62 -9.22 -6.73 11.82
C ALA A 62 -10.43 -6.78 10.87
N LEU A 63 -10.24 -6.93 9.55
CA LEU A 63 -11.31 -6.95 8.57
C LEU A 63 -12.41 -7.99 8.87
N PRO A 64 -12.10 -9.25 9.26
CA PRO A 64 -13.12 -10.23 9.64
C PRO A 64 -14.00 -9.72 10.79
N LEU A 65 -13.40 -9.09 11.80
CA LEU A 65 -14.12 -8.55 12.95
C LEU A 65 -15.00 -7.34 12.56
N TYR A 66 -14.50 -6.46 11.68
CA TYR A 66 -15.28 -5.32 11.19
C TYR A 66 -16.49 -5.75 10.35
N ARG A 67 -16.40 -6.89 9.65
CA ARG A 67 -17.54 -7.45 8.92
C ARG A 67 -18.69 -7.86 9.85
N LEU A 68 -18.38 -8.45 11.01
CA LEU A 68 -19.37 -8.84 12.00
C LEU A 68 -20.07 -7.64 12.67
N MET A 69 -19.48 -6.44 12.58
CA MET A 69 -20.09 -5.22 13.12
C MET A 69 -21.07 -4.52 12.17
N LYS A 70 -21.21 -5.00 10.93
CA LYS A 70 -22.18 -4.40 9.99
C LYS A 70 -23.60 -4.70 10.44
N LYS A 71 -24.46 -3.67 10.41
CA LYS A 71 -25.89 -3.74 10.87
C LYS A 71 -26.75 -4.77 10.10
N SER A 72 -26.32 -5.19 8.91
CA SER A 72 -27.06 -6.10 8.04
C SER A 72 -26.78 -7.58 8.29
N THR A 73 -25.85 -7.92 9.17
CA THR A 73 -25.48 -9.32 9.44
C THR A 73 -25.94 -9.73 10.82
N HIS A 74 -26.56 -10.90 10.93
CA HIS A 74 -26.76 -11.55 12.21
C HIS A 74 -25.37 -11.86 12.82
N PHE A 75 -25.20 -11.62 14.11
CA PHE A 75 -23.95 -11.88 14.79
C PHE A 75 -23.71 -13.39 14.86
N GLU A 76 -22.70 -13.85 14.14
CA GLU A 76 -22.24 -15.24 14.16
C GLU A 76 -20.72 -15.25 14.18
N TRP A 77 -20.15 -15.83 15.24
CA TRP A 77 -18.72 -15.97 15.38
C TRP A 77 -18.23 -17.09 14.47
N ASN A 78 -17.26 -16.82 13.61
CA ASN A 78 -16.73 -17.77 12.66
C ASN A 78 -15.20 -17.92 12.77
N ASP A 79 -14.64 -18.95 12.13
CA ASP A 79 -13.21 -19.28 12.18
C ASP A 79 -12.30 -18.12 11.75
N GLN A 80 -12.72 -17.32 10.74
CA GLN A 80 -11.94 -16.15 10.28
C GLN A 80 -11.87 -15.06 11.36
N ALA A 81 -12.95 -14.85 12.09
CA ALA A 81 -13.00 -13.90 13.19
C ALA A 81 -12.18 -14.41 14.38
N ASP A 82 -12.24 -15.71 14.66
CA ASP A 82 -11.47 -16.36 15.72
C ASP A 82 -9.96 -16.26 15.46
N GLN A 83 -9.54 -16.59 14.26
CA GLN A 83 -8.15 -16.45 13.83
C GLN A 83 -7.67 -14.99 13.94
N ALA A 84 -8.45 -14.03 13.40
CA ALA A 84 -8.11 -12.61 13.48
C ALA A 84 -8.02 -12.11 14.93
N PHE A 85 -8.90 -12.57 15.80
CA PHE A 85 -8.90 -12.24 17.23
C PHE A 85 -7.62 -12.72 17.92
N HIS A 86 -7.23 -13.97 17.71
CA HIS A 86 -6.04 -14.58 18.31
C HIS A 86 -4.74 -13.98 17.75
N GLU A 87 -4.66 -13.74 16.43
CA GLU A 87 -3.51 -13.09 15.80
C GLU A 87 -3.28 -11.69 16.35
N LEU A 88 -4.34 -10.88 16.46
CA LEU A 88 -4.25 -9.52 16.99
C LEU A 88 -3.83 -9.51 18.46
N LYS A 89 -4.34 -10.44 19.27
CA LYS A 89 -3.88 -10.60 20.67
C LYS A 89 -2.40 -10.97 20.74
N LYS A 90 -1.96 -11.93 19.91
CA LYS A 90 -0.55 -12.36 19.83
C LYS A 90 0.37 -11.21 19.44
N MET A 91 -0.02 -10.40 18.45
CA MET A 91 0.75 -9.23 18.04
C MET A 91 0.87 -8.17 19.13
N LEU A 92 -0.19 -7.98 19.91
CA LEU A 92 -0.20 -7.00 21.00
C LEU A 92 0.51 -7.50 22.25
N ALA A 93 0.81 -8.79 22.37
CA ALA A 93 1.65 -9.31 23.46
C ALA A 93 3.09 -8.77 23.37
N THR A 94 3.60 -8.52 22.14
CA THR A 94 4.93 -7.95 21.89
C THR A 94 4.85 -6.80 20.88
N PRO A 95 4.26 -5.65 21.26
CA PRO A 95 4.10 -4.54 20.33
C PRO A 95 5.45 -3.89 20.01
N PRO A 96 5.62 -3.34 18.81
CA PRO A 96 6.82 -2.62 18.46
C PRO A 96 6.98 -1.37 19.34
N VAL A 97 8.22 -1.00 19.63
CA VAL A 97 8.56 0.30 20.19
C VAL A 97 8.61 1.30 19.05
N LEU A 98 7.82 2.37 19.13
CA LEU A 98 7.85 3.45 18.17
C LEU A 98 8.87 4.51 18.62
N VAL A 99 9.59 5.09 17.66
CA VAL A 99 10.54 6.17 17.96
C VAL A 99 9.92 7.52 17.70
N ALA A 100 10.29 8.50 18.53
CA ALA A 100 10.03 9.90 18.23
C ALA A 100 11.08 10.39 17.23
N PRO A 101 10.71 11.07 16.13
CA PRO A 101 11.68 11.68 15.24
C PRO A 101 12.35 12.88 15.92
N THR A 102 13.58 13.16 15.53
CA THR A 102 14.27 14.39 15.87
C THR A 102 13.85 15.52 14.92
N GLU A 103 14.17 16.76 15.25
CA GLU A 103 13.80 17.92 14.43
C GLU A 103 14.29 17.76 12.99
N LYS A 104 13.39 17.96 12.03
CA LYS A 104 13.65 17.85 10.57
C LYS A 104 14.27 16.53 10.10
N GLU A 105 14.22 15.48 10.92
CA GLU A 105 14.74 14.17 10.54
C GLU A 105 14.01 13.64 9.30
N PRO A 106 14.72 13.21 8.23
CA PRO A 106 14.10 12.63 7.05
C PRO A 106 13.38 11.32 7.39
N MET A 107 12.18 11.14 6.85
CA MET A 107 11.38 9.94 7.06
C MET A 107 11.09 9.21 5.76
N LEU A 108 10.93 7.90 5.85
CA LEU A 108 10.46 7.07 4.75
C LEU A 108 9.00 6.68 4.98
N LEU A 109 8.19 6.80 3.93
CA LEU A 109 6.80 6.35 3.91
C LEU A 109 6.68 5.12 3.02
N TYR A 110 6.27 4.00 3.60
CA TYR A 110 5.90 2.79 2.87
C TYR A 110 4.40 2.64 2.81
N ILE A 111 3.90 2.17 1.66
CA ILE A 111 2.47 2.02 1.39
C ILE A 111 2.20 0.62 0.88
N ALA A 112 1.17 -0.01 1.41
CA ALA A 112 0.60 -1.24 0.91
C ALA A 112 -0.90 -1.05 0.66
N ALA A 113 -1.38 -1.47 -0.50
CA ALA A 113 -2.79 -1.38 -0.86
C ALA A 113 -3.30 -2.73 -1.36
N THR A 114 -4.41 -3.18 -0.80
CA THR A 114 -5.17 -4.35 -1.25
C THR A 114 -6.46 -3.89 -1.94
N SER A 115 -7.28 -4.84 -2.37
CA SER A 115 -8.63 -4.51 -2.88
C SER A 115 -9.47 -3.73 -1.87
N ARG A 116 -9.29 -3.94 -0.57
CA ARG A 116 -10.17 -3.45 0.50
C ARG A 116 -9.52 -2.53 1.53
N VAL A 117 -8.20 -2.50 1.62
CA VAL A 117 -7.48 -1.79 2.68
C VAL A 117 -6.28 -1.08 2.10
N VAL A 118 -5.99 0.13 2.62
CA VAL A 118 -4.71 0.82 2.43
C VAL A 118 -4.04 0.92 3.79
N SER A 119 -2.78 0.52 3.85
CA SER A 119 -1.95 0.57 5.05
C SER A 119 -0.66 1.31 4.76
N THR A 120 -0.19 2.09 5.72
CA THR A 120 1.05 2.86 5.59
C THR A 120 1.88 2.77 6.86
N VAL A 121 3.19 2.92 6.74
CA VAL A 121 4.11 3.08 7.87
C VAL A 121 5.11 4.17 7.58
N ILE A 122 5.30 5.05 8.55
CA ILE A 122 6.39 6.02 8.56
C ILE A 122 7.52 5.46 9.41
N VAL A 123 8.76 5.50 8.87
CA VAL A 123 9.95 5.05 9.56
C VAL A 123 11.05 6.11 9.46
N VAL A 124 11.96 6.13 10.43
CA VAL A 124 13.24 6.84 10.37
C VAL A 124 14.38 5.84 10.17
N GLN A 125 15.48 6.30 9.59
CA GLN A 125 16.71 5.51 9.42
C GLN A 125 17.79 6.08 10.32
N ARG A 126 18.27 5.27 11.28
CA ARG A 126 19.33 5.69 12.20
C ARG A 126 20.50 4.71 12.17
N PRO A 127 21.74 5.22 12.18
CA PRO A 127 22.90 4.36 12.40
C PRO A 127 22.79 3.70 13.78
N GLU A 128 23.17 2.43 13.87
CA GLU A 128 23.29 1.71 15.13
C GLU A 128 24.71 1.14 15.24
N GLU A 129 25.25 1.23 16.46
CA GLU A 129 26.58 0.70 16.76
C GLU A 129 26.64 -0.80 16.48
N GLY A 130 27.71 -1.24 15.78
CA GLY A 130 27.86 -2.63 15.36
C GLY A 130 27.09 -3.06 14.11
N ARG A 131 26.37 -2.14 13.43
CA ARG A 131 25.67 -2.44 12.17
C ARG A 131 26.23 -1.63 11.01
N ALA A 132 26.56 -2.31 9.90
CA ALA A 132 27.09 -1.69 8.70
C ALA A 132 26.06 -0.82 7.94
N GLN A 133 24.77 -1.02 8.18
CA GLN A 133 23.68 -0.26 7.53
C GLN A 133 22.77 0.36 8.57
N PRO A 134 22.22 1.57 8.28
CA PRO A 134 21.23 2.21 9.15
C PRO A 134 20.01 1.32 9.37
N VAL A 135 19.52 1.29 10.60
CA VAL A 135 18.33 0.53 10.99
C VAL A 135 17.08 1.39 10.83
N GLN A 136 16.04 0.81 10.24
CA GLN A 136 14.75 1.47 10.12
C GLN A 136 13.92 1.24 11.39
N ARG A 137 13.50 2.33 12.00
CA ARG A 137 12.68 2.32 13.21
C ARG A 137 11.29 2.89 12.90
N PRO A 138 10.20 2.19 13.27
CA PRO A 138 8.85 2.68 13.00
C PRO A 138 8.52 3.88 13.88
N VAL A 139 7.90 4.89 13.28
CA VAL A 139 7.36 6.08 13.93
C VAL A 139 5.85 5.95 14.11
N TYR A 140 5.15 5.49 13.05
CA TYR A 140 3.70 5.40 13.06
C TYR A 140 3.18 4.42 12.03
N TYR A 141 2.28 3.53 12.43
CA TYR A 141 1.48 2.71 11.51
C TYR A 141 0.10 3.32 11.31
N LEU A 142 -0.39 3.31 10.09
CA LEU A 142 -1.76 3.69 9.75
C LEU A 142 -2.41 2.62 8.88
N SER A 143 -3.72 2.47 9.01
CA SER A 143 -4.50 1.57 8.16
C SER A 143 -5.92 2.08 8.03
N GLU A 144 -6.49 1.98 6.83
CA GLU A 144 -7.89 2.33 6.55
C GLU A 144 -8.56 1.23 5.73
N VAL A 145 -9.71 0.76 6.20
CA VAL A 145 -10.60 -0.07 5.39
C VAL A 145 -11.34 0.83 4.40
N LEU A 146 -11.16 0.54 3.12
CA LEU A 146 -11.71 1.37 2.04
C LEU A 146 -13.24 1.24 1.98
N SER A 147 -13.92 2.38 1.84
CA SER A 147 -15.35 2.42 1.52
C SER A 147 -15.63 1.76 0.16
N ALA A 148 -16.86 1.33 -0.09
CA ALA A 148 -17.23 0.68 -1.34
C ALA A 148 -16.78 1.47 -2.59
N SER A 149 -16.93 2.80 -2.56
CA SER A 149 -16.48 3.67 -3.66
C SER A 149 -14.96 3.69 -3.84
N LYS A 150 -14.18 3.61 -2.76
CA LYS A 150 -12.72 3.59 -2.81
C LYS A 150 -12.16 2.22 -3.18
N GLN A 151 -12.91 1.14 -2.94
CA GLN A 151 -12.50 -0.21 -3.33
C GLN A 151 -12.35 -0.35 -4.85
N ASN A 152 -13.14 0.42 -5.60
CA ASN A 152 -13.11 0.45 -7.08
C ASN A 152 -11.97 1.34 -7.65
N TYR A 153 -11.13 1.93 -6.81
CA TYR A 153 -9.98 2.68 -7.32
C TYR A 153 -8.96 1.70 -7.94
N PRO A 154 -8.40 2.00 -9.12
CA PRO A 154 -7.23 1.31 -9.64
C PRO A 154 -6.10 1.28 -8.60
N HIS A 155 -5.23 0.29 -8.67
CA HIS A 155 -4.17 0.09 -7.68
C HIS A 155 -3.31 1.34 -7.47
N TYR A 156 -2.88 1.99 -8.57
CA TYR A 156 -2.07 3.21 -8.49
C TYR A 156 -2.81 4.35 -7.77
N GLN A 157 -4.14 4.48 -7.98
CA GLN A 157 -4.93 5.48 -7.25
C GLN A 157 -5.04 5.15 -5.76
N LYS A 158 -5.09 3.86 -5.38
CA LYS A 158 -5.05 3.47 -3.97
C LYS A 158 -3.70 3.81 -3.34
N MET A 159 -2.61 3.68 -4.09
CA MET A 159 -1.27 4.08 -3.65
C MET A 159 -1.19 5.61 -3.47
N CYS A 160 -1.62 6.41 -4.46
CA CYS A 160 -1.72 7.87 -4.32
C CYS A 160 -2.61 8.28 -3.13
N TYR A 161 -3.75 7.59 -2.97
CA TYR A 161 -4.63 7.79 -1.83
C TYR A 161 -3.91 7.50 -0.50
N GLY A 162 -3.05 6.49 -0.44
CA GLY A 162 -2.23 6.17 0.74
C GLY A 162 -1.34 7.34 1.14
N VAL A 163 -0.67 8.01 0.20
CA VAL A 163 0.13 9.23 0.47
C VAL A 163 -0.76 10.33 1.04
N TYR A 164 -1.86 10.65 0.34
CA TYR A 164 -2.80 11.70 0.75
C TYR A 164 -3.42 11.42 2.13
N PHE A 165 -3.88 10.19 2.36
CA PHE A 165 -4.48 9.76 3.62
C PHE A 165 -3.49 9.92 4.78
N THR A 166 -2.24 9.50 4.58
CA THR A 166 -1.19 9.62 5.59
C THR A 166 -0.87 11.08 5.89
N ALA A 167 -0.68 11.91 4.86
CA ALA A 167 -0.44 13.34 5.03
C ALA A 167 -1.58 14.04 5.77
N LYS A 168 -2.82 13.69 5.46
CA LYS A 168 -4.00 14.23 6.14
C LYS A 168 -4.08 13.83 7.62
N LYS A 169 -3.77 12.57 7.94
CA LYS A 169 -3.83 12.04 9.32
C LYS A 169 -2.64 12.45 10.16
N LEU A 170 -1.47 12.54 9.55
CA LEU A 170 -0.20 12.85 10.21
C LEU A 170 0.36 14.20 9.76
N LYS A 171 -0.53 15.19 9.59
CA LYS A 171 -0.20 16.54 9.12
C LYS A 171 1.03 17.15 9.82
N PRO A 172 1.19 17.11 11.17
CA PRO A 172 2.35 17.67 11.83
C PRO A 172 3.68 17.06 11.35
N TYR A 173 3.72 15.75 11.11
CA TYR A 173 4.93 15.09 10.60
C TYR A 173 5.30 15.57 9.19
N PHE A 174 4.31 15.72 8.30
CA PHE A 174 4.53 16.20 6.93
C PHE A 174 4.91 17.67 6.86
N GLN A 175 4.51 18.48 7.85
CA GLN A 175 4.89 19.90 7.95
C GLN A 175 6.33 20.07 8.44
N GLU A 176 6.78 19.20 9.35
CA GLU A 176 8.04 19.35 10.07
C GLU A 176 9.20 18.59 9.42
N HIS A 177 8.90 17.51 8.68
CA HIS A 177 9.89 16.57 8.18
C HIS A 177 9.79 16.36 6.67
N PRO A 178 10.93 16.24 5.96
CA PRO A 178 10.92 15.77 4.58
C PRO A 178 10.54 14.28 4.53
N ILE A 179 9.59 13.94 3.66
CA ILE A 179 9.04 12.58 3.54
C ILE A 179 9.47 11.98 2.20
N THR A 180 10.14 10.84 2.22
CA THR A 180 10.42 10.05 1.01
C THR A 180 9.45 8.89 0.90
N VAL A 181 8.59 8.92 -0.11
CA VAL A 181 7.65 7.84 -0.42
C VAL A 181 8.42 6.74 -1.17
N VAL A 182 8.47 5.54 -0.58
CA VAL A 182 9.16 4.38 -1.15
C VAL A 182 8.13 3.38 -1.68
N CYS A 183 8.02 3.27 -2.98
CA CYS A 183 7.03 2.39 -3.62
C CYS A 183 7.52 1.86 -4.98
N THR A 184 6.83 0.86 -5.52
CA THR A 184 7.11 0.29 -6.84
C THR A 184 6.40 1.04 -7.97
N ALA A 185 5.33 1.76 -7.65
CA ALA A 185 4.57 2.54 -8.62
C ALA A 185 5.23 3.91 -8.91
N PRO A 186 5.14 4.44 -10.14
CA PRO A 186 5.72 5.74 -10.52
C PRO A 186 4.86 6.91 -9.99
N LEU A 187 4.70 7.00 -8.66
CA LEU A 187 3.82 8.00 -8.05
C LEU A 187 4.26 9.44 -8.29
N ALA A 188 5.56 9.69 -8.49
CA ALA A 188 6.07 11.01 -8.84
C ALA A 188 5.44 11.54 -10.13
N GLU A 189 5.40 10.69 -11.16
CA GLU A 189 4.84 11.04 -12.47
C GLU A 189 3.31 11.19 -12.39
N ILE A 190 2.64 10.28 -11.66
CA ILE A 190 1.18 10.28 -11.54
C ILE A 190 0.68 11.52 -10.77
N ILE A 191 1.31 11.84 -9.64
CA ILE A 191 0.91 12.96 -8.78
C ILE A 191 1.40 14.29 -9.37
N GLY A 192 2.58 14.32 -10.02
CA GLY A 192 3.17 15.49 -10.66
C GLY A 192 2.67 15.78 -12.06
N SER A 193 1.84 14.91 -12.65
CA SER A 193 1.31 15.09 -14.00
C SER A 193 0.45 16.37 -14.11
N ARG A 194 0.73 17.22 -15.11
CA ARG A 194 -0.12 18.37 -15.43
C ARG A 194 -1.51 17.96 -15.94
N ASP A 195 -1.61 16.75 -16.50
CA ASP A 195 -2.85 16.18 -17.02
C ASP A 195 -3.62 15.40 -15.96
N ALA A 196 -3.12 15.38 -14.70
CA ALA A 196 -3.84 14.76 -13.60
C ALA A 196 -5.22 15.39 -13.48
N SER A 197 -6.25 14.57 -13.54
CA SER A 197 -7.64 15.01 -13.49
C SER A 197 -8.39 14.41 -12.30
N GLY A 198 -9.54 14.97 -11.98
CA GLY A 198 -10.44 14.42 -10.98
C GLY A 198 -9.83 14.39 -9.57
N ARG A 199 -9.85 13.21 -8.94
CA ARG A 199 -9.44 13.06 -7.54
C ARG A 199 -7.91 13.11 -7.34
N VAL A 200 -7.13 12.64 -8.32
CA VAL A 200 -5.67 12.65 -8.22
C VAL A 200 -5.16 14.09 -8.21
N ALA A 201 -5.71 14.97 -9.04
CA ALA A 201 -5.40 16.40 -9.03
C ALA A 201 -5.70 17.04 -7.66
N LYS A 202 -6.84 16.69 -7.05
CA LYS A 202 -7.20 17.19 -5.71
C LYS A 202 -6.19 16.72 -4.65
N TRP A 203 -5.72 15.49 -4.73
CA TRP A 203 -4.70 14.99 -3.81
C TRP A 203 -3.34 15.64 -4.06
N ALA A 204 -2.95 15.85 -5.31
CA ALA A 204 -1.72 16.56 -5.67
C ALA A 204 -1.70 17.97 -5.10
N ILE A 205 -2.79 18.73 -5.24
CA ILE A 205 -2.94 20.07 -4.64
C ILE A 205 -2.81 20.02 -3.11
N ALA A 206 -3.44 19.03 -2.48
CA ALA A 206 -3.39 18.89 -1.02
C ALA A 206 -1.99 18.47 -0.51
N LEU A 207 -1.18 17.82 -1.34
CA LEU A 207 0.18 17.39 -1.03
C LEU A 207 1.23 18.45 -1.37
N ALA A 208 0.93 19.40 -2.25
CA ALA A 208 1.85 20.43 -2.72
C ALA A 208 2.55 21.26 -1.62
N PRO A 209 1.92 21.55 -0.45
CA PRO A 209 2.58 22.29 0.63
C PRO A 209 3.70 21.52 1.36
N TYR A 210 3.83 20.20 1.14
CA TYR A 210 4.77 19.36 1.87
C TYR A 210 6.01 19.01 1.03
N THR A 211 7.13 18.81 1.71
CA THR A 211 8.38 18.36 1.08
C THR A 211 8.33 16.83 0.92
N ILE A 212 7.88 16.36 -0.25
CA ILE A 212 7.72 14.94 -0.56
C ILE A 212 8.64 14.55 -1.70
N PHE A 213 9.46 13.53 -1.47
CA PHE A 213 10.28 12.87 -2.47
C PHE A 213 9.72 11.49 -2.79
N TYR A 214 10.06 10.95 -3.95
CA TYR A 214 9.65 9.62 -4.39
C TYR A 214 10.87 8.80 -4.74
N GLN A 215 10.92 7.57 -4.25
CA GLN A 215 12.03 6.65 -4.48
C GLN A 215 11.51 5.25 -4.82
N PRO A 216 12.06 4.61 -5.86
CA PRO A 216 11.76 3.21 -6.15
C PRO A 216 12.15 2.30 -4.98
N ARG A 217 11.31 1.32 -4.67
CA ARG A 217 11.63 0.32 -3.66
C ARG A 217 12.60 -0.72 -4.25
N THR A 218 13.80 -0.82 -3.70
CA THR A 218 14.84 -1.73 -4.19
C THR A 218 14.97 -3.02 -3.37
N ALA A 219 14.84 -2.95 -2.04
CA ALA A 219 14.97 -4.11 -1.15
C ALA A 219 14.25 -3.89 0.19
N ILE A 220 13.94 -4.99 0.88
CA ILE A 220 13.44 -4.97 2.27
C ILE A 220 14.66 -4.96 3.19
N LYS A 221 14.84 -3.86 3.94
CA LYS A 221 16.03 -3.64 4.77
C LYS A 221 15.80 -3.76 6.28
N SER A 222 14.57 -4.03 6.72
CA SER A 222 14.27 -4.15 8.15
C SER A 222 13.17 -5.16 8.46
N GLN A 223 13.21 -5.74 9.66
CA GLN A 223 12.18 -6.67 10.14
C GLN A 223 10.80 -5.99 10.21
N ALA A 224 10.73 -4.75 10.70
CA ALA A 224 9.46 -4.00 10.75
C ALA A 224 8.83 -3.82 9.37
N LEU A 225 9.66 -3.60 8.33
CA LEU A 225 9.22 -3.53 6.95
C LEU A 225 8.89 -4.91 6.38
N ALA A 226 9.66 -5.94 6.74
CA ALA A 226 9.37 -7.32 6.35
C ALA A 226 8.00 -7.73 6.88
N ASP A 227 7.71 -7.54 8.16
CA ASP A 227 6.42 -7.84 8.77
C ASP A 227 5.27 -7.02 8.14
N PHE A 228 5.55 -5.79 7.71
CA PHE A 228 4.59 -4.97 6.99
C PHE A 228 4.32 -5.48 5.57
N LEU A 229 5.31 -6.07 4.90
CA LEU A 229 5.26 -6.45 3.48
C LEU A 229 5.04 -7.94 3.22
N VAL A 230 5.33 -8.84 4.18
CA VAL A 230 5.30 -10.30 3.98
C VAL A 230 3.98 -10.79 3.38
N HIS A 231 2.85 -10.34 3.88
CA HIS A 231 1.55 -10.69 3.29
C HIS A 231 1.19 -9.91 2.01
N TRP A 232 1.96 -8.87 1.66
CA TRP A 232 1.70 -8.11 0.46
C TRP A 232 2.24 -8.84 -0.80
N ALA A 233 3.33 -9.58 -0.66
CA ALA A 233 3.87 -10.41 -1.74
C ALA A 233 2.92 -11.57 -2.13
N GLU A 234 2.12 -12.06 -1.18
CA GLU A 234 1.14 -13.13 -1.42
C GLU A 234 -0.18 -12.63 -2.04
N THR A 235 -0.49 -11.34 -1.91
CA THR A 235 -1.76 -10.74 -2.42
C THR A 235 -1.58 -9.82 -3.62
N GLN A 236 -0.38 -9.43 -3.96
CA GLN A 236 -0.11 -8.89 -5.27
C GLN A 236 0.10 -10.06 -6.23
N TYR A 237 -0.68 -10.07 -7.29
CA TYR A 237 -0.21 -10.61 -8.55
C TYR A 237 1.10 -9.84 -8.88
N LEU A 238 2.22 -10.33 -8.33
CA LEU A 238 3.47 -10.16 -9.01
C LEU A 238 3.21 -10.72 -10.39
N PRO A 239 3.47 -10.00 -11.48
CA PRO A 239 3.61 -10.68 -12.73
C PRO A 239 4.55 -11.86 -12.44
N PRO A 240 4.20 -13.09 -12.80
CA PRO A 240 4.99 -14.26 -12.48
C PRO A 240 6.45 -13.91 -12.73
N ALA A 241 7.34 -14.35 -11.85
CA ALA A 241 8.78 -14.14 -11.99
C ALA A 241 9.12 -14.30 -13.46
N PRO A 242 9.84 -13.39 -14.11
CA PRO A 242 9.93 -13.34 -15.55
C PRO A 242 10.21 -14.75 -16.05
N ASP A 243 9.18 -15.35 -16.67
CA ASP A 243 9.34 -16.66 -17.28
C ASP A 243 10.45 -16.46 -18.30
N SER A 244 11.62 -16.97 -17.96
CA SER A 244 12.82 -16.81 -18.77
C SER A 244 12.74 -17.49 -20.13
N THR A 245 11.57 -18.08 -20.46
CA THR A 245 11.32 -18.82 -21.69
C THR A 245 10.36 -18.10 -22.64
N HIS A 246 9.48 -17.23 -22.14
CA HIS A 246 8.45 -16.57 -22.95
C HIS A 246 8.72 -15.08 -23.15
N TRP A 247 8.39 -14.59 -24.35
CA TRP A 247 8.27 -13.16 -24.60
C TRP A 247 7.03 -12.60 -23.93
N ARG A 248 7.07 -11.33 -23.58
CA ARG A 248 5.92 -10.61 -22.98
C ARG A 248 5.54 -9.44 -23.87
N MET A 249 4.26 -9.35 -24.21
CA MET A 249 3.70 -8.24 -24.94
C MET A 249 2.76 -7.45 -24.05
N HIS A 250 3.01 -6.17 -23.92
CA HIS A 250 2.07 -5.21 -23.34
C HIS A 250 1.52 -4.38 -24.48
N PHE A 251 0.20 -4.22 -24.53
CA PHE A 251 -0.47 -3.44 -25.53
C PHE A 251 -1.55 -2.56 -24.89
N ASP A 252 -1.75 -1.39 -25.51
CA ASP A 252 -2.74 -0.40 -25.07
C ASP A 252 -3.23 0.35 -26.31
N GLY A 253 -4.54 0.52 -26.42
CA GLY A 253 -5.18 1.30 -27.47
C GLY A 253 -5.82 2.55 -26.89
N SER A 254 -5.60 3.71 -27.48
CA SER A 254 -6.19 4.95 -27.01
C SER A 254 -6.86 5.76 -28.11
N LYS A 255 -7.99 6.40 -27.75
CA LYS A 255 -8.68 7.37 -28.60
C LYS A 255 -8.38 8.77 -28.12
N MET A 256 -7.69 9.55 -28.95
CA MET A 256 -7.42 10.98 -28.71
C MET A 256 -8.25 11.86 -29.64
N ARG A 257 -8.33 13.17 -29.37
CA ARG A 257 -8.99 14.14 -30.25
C ARG A 257 -8.36 14.19 -31.64
N THR A 258 -7.11 13.83 -31.78
CA THR A 258 -6.31 13.86 -33.02
C THR A 258 -6.30 12.54 -33.78
N GLY A 259 -6.95 11.47 -33.27
CA GLY A 259 -7.00 10.16 -33.91
C GLY A 259 -6.93 9.02 -32.92
N LEU A 260 -6.93 7.80 -33.47
CA LEU A 260 -6.78 6.54 -32.73
C LEU A 260 -5.31 6.09 -32.83
N GLY A 261 -4.76 5.64 -31.73
CA GLY A 261 -3.41 5.10 -31.68
C GLY A 261 -3.33 3.84 -30.80
N ALA A 262 -2.31 3.03 -31.06
CA ALA A 262 -2.00 1.88 -30.22
C ALA A 262 -0.51 1.81 -29.91
N GLY A 263 -0.18 1.44 -28.69
CA GLY A 263 1.17 1.18 -28.21
C GLY A 263 1.38 -0.31 -27.97
N ILE A 264 2.52 -0.84 -28.42
CA ILE A 264 2.92 -2.23 -28.22
C ILE A 264 4.35 -2.26 -27.70
N VAL A 265 4.57 -3.00 -26.61
CA VAL A 265 5.90 -3.24 -26.04
C VAL A 265 6.14 -4.75 -25.96
N LEU A 266 7.07 -5.24 -26.76
CA LEU A 266 7.55 -6.62 -26.70
C LEU A 266 8.80 -6.67 -25.80
N THR A 267 8.80 -7.54 -24.80
CA THR A 267 9.94 -7.75 -23.91
C THR A 267 10.46 -9.16 -24.07
N SER A 268 11.74 -9.30 -24.44
CA SER A 268 12.37 -10.61 -24.57
C SER A 268 12.55 -11.32 -23.21
N PRO A 269 12.76 -12.66 -23.21
CA PRO A 269 13.14 -13.39 -21.98
C PRO A 269 14.39 -12.82 -21.28
N LYS A 270 15.29 -12.19 -22.03
CA LYS A 270 16.51 -11.55 -21.54
C LYS A 270 16.29 -10.13 -21.02
N GLY A 271 15.08 -9.56 -21.21
CA GLY A 271 14.73 -8.22 -20.75
C GLY A 271 14.84 -7.11 -21.80
N ASP A 272 15.25 -7.42 -23.04
CA ASP A 272 15.30 -6.43 -24.14
C ASP A 272 13.89 -5.99 -24.52
N LYS A 273 13.71 -4.70 -24.79
CA LYS A 273 12.41 -4.11 -25.10
C LYS A 273 12.36 -3.55 -26.50
N LEU A 274 11.38 -4.02 -27.27
CA LEU A 274 11.00 -3.46 -28.56
C LEU A 274 9.71 -2.67 -28.38
N LYS A 275 9.70 -1.42 -28.80
CA LYS A 275 8.54 -0.52 -28.67
C LYS A 275 8.02 -0.14 -30.04
N TYR A 276 6.72 -0.29 -30.26
CA TYR A 276 6.03 0.07 -31.50
C TYR A 276 4.85 0.97 -31.16
N THR A 277 4.60 1.91 -32.07
CA THR A 277 3.40 2.76 -32.05
C THR A 277 2.68 2.61 -33.38
N LEU A 278 1.37 2.46 -33.31
CA LEU A 278 0.50 2.32 -34.48
C LEU A 278 -0.45 3.51 -34.52
N GLN A 279 -0.64 4.07 -35.72
CA GLN A 279 -1.70 5.03 -35.98
C GLN A 279 -2.85 4.32 -36.68
N ILE A 280 -4.05 4.43 -36.16
CA ILE A 280 -5.26 3.80 -36.70
C ILE A 280 -5.98 4.85 -37.55
N HIS A 281 -6.10 4.60 -38.85
CA HIS A 281 -6.63 5.55 -39.84
C HIS A 281 -8.15 5.43 -40.10
N PHE A 282 -8.89 4.66 -39.32
CA PHE A 282 -10.34 4.53 -39.42
C PHE A 282 -11.04 4.90 -38.13
N ALA A 283 -12.31 5.27 -38.22
CA ALA A 283 -13.10 5.62 -37.05
C ALA A 283 -13.46 4.34 -36.25
N ALA A 284 -13.03 4.30 -34.99
CA ALA A 284 -13.28 3.15 -34.13
C ALA A 284 -13.57 3.56 -32.69
N SER A 285 -14.08 2.61 -31.90
CA SER A 285 -14.20 2.77 -30.43
C SER A 285 -12.85 2.48 -29.75
N ASN A 286 -12.74 2.81 -28.48
CA ASN A 286 -11.54 2.49 -27.68
C ASN A 286 -11.27 0.98 -27.68
N ASN A 287 -12.32 0.16 -27.50
CA ASN A 287 -12.19 -1.30 -27.51
C ASN A 287 -11.64 -1.83 -28.84
N VAL A 288 -12.04 -1.25 -29.98
CA VAL A 288 -11.52 -1.63 -31.28
C VAL A 288 -10.03 -1.27 -31.39
N ALA A 289 -9.61 -0.13 -30.84
CA ALA A 289 -8.20 0.25 -30.80
C ALA A 289 -7.35 -0.73 -29.98
N GLU A 290 -7.88 -1.25 -28.89
CA GLU A 290 -7.23 -2.27 -28.07
C GLU A 290 -7.13 -3.63 -28.79
N TYR A 291 -8.20 -4.06 -29.49
CA TYR A 291 -8.16 -5.26 -30.33
C TYR A 291 -7.14 -5.12 -31.47
N GLU A 292 -7.09 -3.96 -32.10
CA GLU A 292 -6.09 -3.69 -33.16
C GLU A 292 -4.67 -3.72 -32.59
N ALA A 293 -4.45 -3.17 -31.39
CA ALA A 293 -3.17 -3.24 -30.71
C ALA A 293 -2.74 -4.70 -30.47
N LEU A 294 -3.64 -5.55 -29.96
CA LEU A 294 -3.38 -6.96 -29.76
C LEU A 294 -3.05 -7.68 -31.07
N VAL A 295 -3.90 -7.52 -32.09
CA VAL A 295 -3.74 -8.19 -33.40
C VAL A 295 -2.43 -7.79 -34.07
N HIS A 296 -2.10 -6.50 -34.11
CA HIS A 296 -0.85 -6.02 -34.68
C HIS A 296 0.36 -6.47 -33.86
N GLY A 297 0.28 -6.50 -32.54
CA GLY A 297 1.32 -7.03 -31.67
C GLY A 297 1.61 -8.51 -31.92
N LEU A 298 0.58 -9.32 -32.11
CA LEU A 298 0.71 -10.74 -32.47
C LEU A 298 1.29 -10.94 -33.87
N ARG A 299 0.95 -10.09 -34.85
CA ARG A 299 1.56 -10.11 -36.19
C ARG A 299 3.05 -9.79 -36.12
N LEU A 300 3.44 -8.74 -35.40
CA LEU A 300 4.84 -8.39 -35.15
C LEU A 300 5.60 -9.54 -34.46
N ALA A 301 4.99 -10.16 -33.45
CA ALA A 301 5.58 -11.30 -32.76
C ALA A 301 5.83 -12.49 -33.72
N LYS A 302 4.89 -12.75 -34.64
CA LYS A 302 5.04 -13.78 -35.67
C LYS A 302 6.15 -13.45 -36.65
N GLU A 303 6.24 -12.20 -37.13
CA GLU A 303 7.30 -11.74 -38.04
C GLU A 303 8.69 -11.82 -37.40
N LEU A 304 8.78 -11.56 -36.09
CA LEU A 304 10.02 -11.69 -35.30
C LEU A 304 10.37 -13.15 -34.95
N GLY A 305 9.57 -14.11 -35.39
CA GLY A 305 9.78 -15.55 -35.10
C GLY A 305 9.55 -15.93 -33.64
N ILE A 306 8.81 -15.12 -32.88
CA ILE A 306 8.48 -15.40 -31.48
C ILE A 306 7.46 -16.53 -31.44
N ARG A 307 7.83 -17.66 -30.80
CA ARG A 307 6.97 -18.86 -30.73
C ARG A 307 6.08 -18.91 -29.49
N GLN A 308 6.49 -18.24 -28.41
CA GLN A 308 5.79 -18.23 -27.13
C GLN A 308 5.75 -16.81 -26.58
N ILE A 309 4.55 -16.29 -26.39
CA ILE A 309 4.33 -14.92 -25.94
C ILE A 309 3.18 -14.87 -24.93
N LEU A 310 3.36 -14.12 -23.87
CA LEU A 310 2.35 -13.79 -22.90
C LEU A 310 1.85 -12.38 -23.20
N CYS A 311 0.55 -12.20 -23.38
CA CYS A 311 -0.07 -10.93 -23.71
C CYS A 311 -0.72 -10.30 -22.48
N TYR A 312 -0.48 -9.02 -22.26
CA TYR A 312 -1.02 -8.25 -21.14
C TYR A 312 -1.69 -6.97 -21.69
N GLY A 313 -2.98 -6.84 -21.47
CA GLY A 313 -3.79 -5.64 -21.73
C GLY A 313 -4.48 -5.19 -20.45
N ASP A 314 -5.06 -3.99 -20.47
CA ASP A 314 -5.82 -3.42 -19.34
C ASP A 314 -7.35 -3.50 -19.53
N SER A 315 -7.80 -4.04 -20.64
CA SER A 315 -9.21 -4.19 -20.99
C SER A 315 -9.75 -5.57 -20.60
N ASP A 316 -10.70 -5.61 -19.67
CA ASP A 316 -11.46 -6.81 -19.27
C ASP A 316 -12.27 -7.45 -20.43
N LEU A 317 -12.35 -6.79 -21.61
CA LEU A 317 -13.05 -7.27 -22.80
C LEU A 317 -12.12 -7.93 -23.81
N VAL A 318 -10.82 -7.74 -23.70
CA VAL A 318 -9.81 -8.19 -24.69
C VAL A 318 -8.90 -9.28 -24.12
N VAL A 319 -8.80 -9.40 -22.80
CA VAL A 319 -7.90 -10.36 -22.09
C VAL A 319 -8.70 -11.35 -21.27
#